data_3c5e62b931c1c73488cc7a1685960b38
#
_entry.id   3c5e62b931c1c73488cc7a1685960b38
#
_cell.length_a   1.000
_cell.length_b   1.000
_cell.length_c   1.000
_cell.angle_alpha   90.00
_cell.angle_beta   90.00
_cell.angle_gamma   90.00
#
_symmetry.space_group_name_H-M   'P 1'
#
loop_
_entity.id
_entity.type
_entity.pdbx_description
1 polymer ?
#
loop_
_entity_poly.entity_id
_entity_poly.type
_entity_poly.pdbx_seq_one_letter_code
_entity_poly.pdbx_strand_id
1 'polypeptide(L)'
;MPDRICPVCGEKLTKDGFDIPFETFLGFKGNKEPDIDLNFSGDYQSNAHKYTEVIFGAGQTFRAGTVGTLADKTAFGYVKNYYEEHGQGKRKCEIDRIVQGCTGIRRSTGQHPGGIIVLPLGEEINSFTPVQHPANDMTTDIVTT
;
A
#
# COMPACT_ATOMS: atom_id res chain seq x y z
N MET A 1 20.31 21.85 6.90
CA MET A 1 19.81 21.90 8.29
C MET A 1 20.62 22.93 9.06
N PRO A 2 20.02 23.94 9.72
CA PRO A 2 20.78 24.93 10.49
C PRO A 2 21.50 24.28 11.67
N ASP A 3 22.63 24.88 12.08
CA ASP A 3 23.37 24.43 13.25
C ASP A 3 22.53 24.68 14.52
N ARG A 4 22.54 23.73 15.44
CA ARG A 4 21.89 23.87 16.75
C ARG A 4 22.85 23.48 17.87
N ILE A 5 22.65 24.13 18.99
CA ILE A 5 23.37 23.88 20.24
C ILE A 5 22.46 23.03 21.12
N CYS A 6 23.01 22.02 21.78
CA CYS A 6 22.26 21.21 22.74
C CYS A 6 21.79 22.08 23.91
N PRO A 7 20.48 22.08 24.22
CA PRO A 7 19.96 22.91 25.31
C PRO A 7 20.35 22.43 26.72
N VAL A 8 20.92 21.23 26.83
CA VAL A 8 21.32 20.63 28.11
C VAL A 8 22.80 20.85 28.41
N CYS A 9 23.70 20.54 27.47
CA CYS A 9 25.13 20.61 27.67
C CYS A 9 25.83 21.79 27.00
N GLY A 10 25.13 22.54 26.13
CA GLY A 10 25.70 23.68 25.42
C GLY A 10 26.66 23.32 24.25
N GLU A 11 26.88 22.04 24.02
CA GLU A 11 27.70 21.58 22.90
C GLU A 11 26.96 21.66 21.55
N LYS A 12 27.74 21.87 20.50
CA LYS A 12 27.21 21.87 19.13
C LYS A 12 26.75 20.44 18.75
N LEU A 13 25.50 20.31 18.33
CA LEU A 13 25.00 19.04 17.85
C LEU A 13 25.67 18.64 16.52
N THR A 14 26.16 17.41 16.47
CA THR A 14 26.66 16.82 15.23
C THR A 14 25.52 16.60 14.24
N LYS A 15 25.79 16.88 12.98
CA LYS A 15 24.86 16.63 11.89
C LYS A 15 25.38 15.45 11.08
N ASP A 16 24.49 14.57 10.72
CA ASP A 16 24.74 13.49 9.79
C ASP A 16 23.77 13.62 8.62
N GLY A 17 24.27 13.46 7.40
CA GLY A 17 23.47 13.56 6.20
C GLY A 17 24.24 14.15 5.02
N PHE A 18 23.66 14.04 3.86
CA PHE A 18 24.19 14.55 2.60
C PHE A 18 23.23 15.56 1.99
N ASP A 19 23.74 16.54 1.27
CA ASP A 19 22.92 17.36 0.37
C ASP A 19 22.60 16.50 -0.87
N ILE A 20 21.34 16.05 -0.96
CA ILE A 20 20.89 15.23 -2.08
C ILE A 20 20.38 16.16 -3.17
N PRO A 21 20.94 16.13 -4.39
CA PRO A 21 20.44 16.92 -5.51
C PRO A 21 18.98 16.63 -5.78
N PHE A 22 18.18 17.66 -6.05
CA PHE A 22 16.74 17.52 -6.26
C PHE A 22 16.39 16.63 -7.46
N GLU A 23 17.28 16.57 -8.43
CA GLU A 23 17.20 15.68 -9.59
C GLU A 23 17.16 14.20 -9.22
N THR A 24 17.68 13.83 -8.06
CA THR A 24 17.59 12.44 -7.54
C THR A 24 16.15 12.04 -7.31
N PHE A 25 15.28 12.98 -6.91
CA PHE A 25 13.86 12.74 -6.66
C PHE A 25 13.01 12.89 -7.92
N LEU A 26 13.26 13.91 -8.72
CA LEU A 26 12.45 14.23 -9.89
C LEU A 26 13.00 13.69 -11.21
N GLY A 27 14.23 13.17 -11.22
CA GLY A 27 14.97 12.82 -12.43
C GLY A 27 15.56 14.06 -13.12
N PHE A 28 16.59 13.86 -13.95
CA PHE A 28 17.28 14.96 -14.65
C PHE A 28 16.40 15.74 -15.62
N LYS A 29 15.26 15.20 -16.03
CA LYS A 29 14.29 15.84 -16.92
C LYS A 29 13.00 16.27 -16.20
N GLY A 30 12.94 16.14 -14.88
CA GLY A 30 11.73 16.43 -14.09
C GLY A 30 10.54 15.49 -14.39
N ASN A 31 10.80 14.32 -14.97
CA ASN A 31 9.78 13.38 -15.41
C ASN A 31 9.55 12.20 -14.45
N LYS A 32 10.21 12.23 -13.30
CA LYS A 32 10.08 11.20 -12.27
C LYS A 32 9.23 11.72 -11.11
N GLU A 33 8.21 10.97 -10.73
CA GLU A 33 7.44 11.27 -9.53
C GLU A 33 8.23 10.82 -8.28
N PRO A 34 8.33 11.66 -7.23
CA PRO A 34 9.00 11.27 -6.00
C PRO A 34 8.19 10.24 -5.24
N ASP A 35 8.88 9.23 -4.72
CA ASP A 35 8.35 8.28 -3.76
C ASP A 35 8.93 8.60 -2.39
N ILE A 36 8.07 8.82 -1.40
CA ILE A 36 8.46 9.27 -0.06
C ILE A 36 7.84 8.36 0.98
N ASP A 37 8.69 7.61 1.67
CA ASP A 37 8.30 6.77 2.81
C ASP A 37 8.51 7.50 4.13
N LEU A 38 7.46 7.58 4.93
CA LEU A 38 7.48 8.17 6.27
C LEU A 38 7.27 7.08 7.32
N ASN A 39 8.19 7.00 8.27
CA ASN A 39 8.12 6.05 9.36
C ASN A 39 7.57 6.71 10.62
N PHE A 40 6.46 6.18 11.15
CA PHE A 40 5.83 6.61 12.38
C PHE A 40 5.85 5.50 13.43
N SER A 41 5.76 5.88 14.70
CA SER A 41 5.45 4.93 15.77
C SER A 41 4.12 4.22 15.49
N GLY A 42 4.06 2.90 15.70
CA GLY A 42 2.85 2.12 15.50
C GLY A 42 1.63 2.66 16.25
N ASP A 43 1.84 3.14 17.46
CA ASP A 43 0.77 3.72 18.31
C ASP A 43 0.24 5.05 17.75
N TYR A 44 1.06 5.77 17.00
CA TYR A 44 0.72 7.09 16.45
C TYR A 44 0.36 7.08 14.97
N GLN A 45 0.50 5.98 14.28
CA GLN A 45 0.27 5.87 12.84
C GLN A 45 -1.16 6.30 12.44
N SER A 46 -2.16 5.91 13.21
CA SER A 46 -3.55 6.31 12.96
C SER A 46 -3.77 7.83 13.06
N ASN A 47 -3.06 8.50 13.98
CA ASN A 47 -3.10 9.95 14.10
C ASN A 47 -2.41 10.64 12.93
N ALA A 48 -1.29 10.09 12.45
CA ALA A 48 -0.62 10.57 11.25
C ALA A 48 -1.53 10.47 10.01
N HIS A 49 -2.24 9.36 9.86
CA HIS A 49 -3.23 9.19 8.78
C HIS A 49 -4.35 10.24 8.86
N LYS A 50 -4.92 10.48 10.03
CA LYS A 50 -5.95 11.53 10.21
C LYS A 50 -5.41 12.92 9.92
N TYR A 51 -4.14 13.17 10.26
CA TYR A 51 -3.54 14.47 10.03
C TYR A 51 -3.37 14.80 8.54
N THR A 52 -3.33 13.80 7.67
CA THR A 52 -3.33 14.03 6.22
C THR A 52 -4.56 14.80 5.74
N GLU A 53 -5.72 14.58 6.37
CA GLU A 53 -6.94 15.36 6.07
C GLU A 53 -6.80 16.83 6.46
N VAL A 54 -6.02 17.13 7.49
CA VAL A 54 -5.74 18.53 7.89
C VAL A 54 -4.84 19.20 6.86
N ILE A 55 -3.88 18.47 6.30
CA ILE A 55 -2.92 19.00 5.31
C ILE A 55 -3.56 19.18 3.94
N PHE A 56 -4.29 18.17 3.47
CA PHE A 56 -4.78 18.10 2.09
C PHE A 56 -6.26 18.47 1.93
N GLY A 57 -7.00 18.55 3.03
CA GLY A 57 -8.43 18.85 3.06
C GLY A 57 -9.30 17.65 3.44
N ALA A 58 -10.40 17.95 4.12
CA ALA A 58 -11.38 16.93 4.49
C ALA A 58 -12.00 16.30 3.23
N GLY A 59 -12.06 14.98 3.20
CA GLY A 59 -12.59 14.23 2.06
C GLY A 59 -11.63 14.13 0.85
N GLN A 60 -10.39 14.60 0.98
CA GLN A 60 -9.37 14.51 -0.07
C GLN A 60 -8.34 13.41 0.17
N THR A 61 -8.45 12.68 1.29
CA THR A 61 -7.53 11.58 1.62
C THR A 61 -8.30 10.30 1.89
N PHE A 62 -7.81 9.22 1.32
CA PHE A 62 -8.42 7.90 1.43
C PHE A 62 -7.37 6.87 1.80
N ARG A 63 -7.75 5.86 2.58
CA ARG A 63 -6.87 4.74 2.83
C ARG A 63 -6.73 3.87 1.58
N ALA A 64 -5.51 3.48 1.27
CA ALA A 64 -5.27 2.52 0.20
C ALA A 64 -5.78 1.12 0.59
N GLY A 65 -6.40 0.45 -0.36
CA GLY A 65 -6.75 -0.95 -0.27
C GLY A 65 -5.69 -1.84 -0.91
N THR A 66 -5.78 -3.11 -0.63
CA THR A 66 -4.99 -4.15 -1.29
C THR A 66 -5.90 -5.16 -1.97
N VAL A 67 -5.45 -5.69 -3.08
CA VAL A 67 -6.11 -6.81 -3.77
C VAL A 67 -5.21 -8.03 -3.64
N GLY A 68 -5.68 -9.03 -2.89
CA GLY A 68 -5.02 -10.31 -2.78
C GLY A 68 -5.36 -11.21 -3.97
N THR A 69 -4.35 -11.71 -4.64
CA THR A 69 -4.50 -12.67 -5.72
C THR A 69 -4.12 -14.08 -5.29
N LEU A 70 -4.57 -15.07 -6.03
CA LEU A 70 -4.26 -16.46 -5.77
C LEU A 70 -2.82 -16.77 -6.19
N ALA A 71 -1.96 -17.13 -5.24
CA ALA A 71 -0.58 -17.52 -5.50
C ALA A 71 -0.50 -18.98 -5.98
N ASP A 72 0.55 -19.33 -6.73
CA ASP A 72 0.78 -20.66 -7.31
C ASP A 72 0.62 -21.80 -6.32
N LYS A 73 1.26 -21.72 -5.15
CA LYS A 73 1.18 -22.75 -4.12
C LYS A 73 -0.24 -22.96 -3.60
N THR A 74 -0.98 -21.89 -3.43
CA THR A 74 -2.36 -21.94 -2.95
C THR A 74 -3.28 -22.50 -4.03
N ALA A 75 -3.10 -22.08 -5.28
CA ALA A 75 -3.83 -22.61 -6.43
C ALA A 75 -3.58 -24.09 -6.60
N PHE A 76 -2.33 -24.54 -6.48
CA PHE A 76 -1.98 -25.96 -6.53
C PHE A 76 -2.70 -26.77 -5.44
N GLY A 77 -2.72 -26.27 -4.21
CA GLY A 77 -3.44 -26.92 -3.12
C GLY A 77 -4.93 -27.07 -3.42
N TYR A 78 -5.58 -26.03 -3.90
CA TYR A 78 -7.00 -26.10 -4.25
C TYR A 78 -7.29 -27.08 -5.39
N VAL A 79 -6.54 -27.05 -6.45
CA VAL A 79 -6.73 -27.95 -7.59
C VAL A 79 -6.50 -29.41 -7.20
N LYS A 80 -5.43 -29.65 -6.42
CA LYS A 80 -5.13 -31.00 -5.94
C LYS A 80 -6.23 -31.51 -5.01
N ASN A 81 -6.64 -30.75 -4.02
CA ASN A 81 -7.69 -31.15 -3.07
C ASN A 81 -9.01 -31.40 -3.78
N TYR A 82 -9.39 -30.56 -4.74
CA TYR A 82 -10.60 -30.77 -5.55
C TYR A 82 -10.62 -32.15 -6.21
N TYR A 83 -9.53 -32.55 -6.85
CA TYR A 83 -9.45 -33.86 -7.50
C TYR A 83 -9.41 -35.03 -6.50
N GLU A 84 -8.76 -34.88 -5.36
CA GLU A 84 -8.74 -35.86 -4.29
C GLU A 84 -10.15 -36.08 -3.70
N GLU A 85 -10.88 -35.01 -3.41
CA GLU A 85 -12.26 -35.08 -2.88
C GLU A 85 -13.24 -35.73 -3.86
N HIS A 86 -13.00 -35.59 -5.17
CA HIS A 86 -13.84 -36.17 -6.21
C HIS A 86 -13.33 -37.54 -6.68
N GLY A 87 -12.36 -38.13 -6.00
CA GLY A 87 -11.79 -39.47 -6.34
C GLY A 87 -11.13 -39.55 -7.71
N GLN A 88 -10.69 -38.40 -8.27
CA GLN A 88 -10.07 -38.33 -9.57
C GLN A 88 -8.57 -38.09 -9.44
N GLY A 89 -7.79 -39.14 -9.64
CA GLY A 89 -6.32 -39.03 -9.72
C GLY A 89 -5.91 -38.34 -11.03
N LYS A 90 -5.25 -37.18 -10.92
CA LYS A 90 -4.70 -36.45 -12.06
C LYS A 90 -3.18 -36.44 -12.05
N ARG A 91 -2.58 -36.44 -13.24
CA ARG A 91 -1.13 -36.29 -13.37
C ARG A 91 -0.71 -34.88 -12.95
N LYS A 92 0.50 -34.74 -12.44
CA LYS A 92 1.03 -33.44 -11.99
C LYS A 92 0.98 -32.40 -13.09
N CYS A 93 1.35 -32.73 -14.31
CA CYS A 93 1.33 -31.81 -15.46
C CYS A 93 -0.07 -31.27 -15.79
N GLU A 94 -1.12 -32.05 -15.55
CA GLU A 94 -2.51 -31.62 -15.74
C GLU A 94 -2.94 -30.69 -14.60
N ILE A 95 -2.56 -31.00 -13.37
CA ILE A 95 -2.78 -30.12 -12.22
C ILE A 95 -2.05 -28.79 -12.46
N ASP A 96 -0.77 -28.81 -12.83
CA ASP A 96 0.04 -27.60 -13.09
C ASP A 96 -0.58 -26.72 -14.19
N ARG A 97 -1.11 -27.33 -15.26
CA ARG A 97 -1.80 -26.59 -16.33
C ARG A 97 -3.04 -25.83 -15.83
N ILE A 98 -3.82 -26.46 -14.95
CA ILE A 98 -5.02 -25.84 -14.37
C ILE A 98 -4.62 -24.77 -13.36
N VAL A 99 -3.59 -25.01 -12.56
CA VAL A 99 -3.02 -24.04 -11.61
C VAL A 99 -2.61 -22.74 -12.30
N GLN A 100 -1.98 -22.82 -13.47
CA GLN A 100 -1.64 -21.63 -14.27
C GLN A 100 -2.86 -20.78 -14.63
N GLY A 101 -4.00 -21.41 -14.90
CA GLY A 101 -5.26 -20.69 -15.17
C GLY A 101 -5.92 -20.11 -13.91
N CYS A 102 -5.57 -20.61 -12.72
CA CYS A 102 -6.10 -20.12 -11.44
C CYS A 102 -5.19 -19.08 -10.77
N THR A 103 -3.90 -19.07 -11.12
CA THR A 103 -2.94 -18.13 -10.54
C THR A 103 -3.23 -16.69 -10.97
N GLY A 104 -3.08 -15.75 -10.04
CA GLY A 104 -3.30 -14.33 -10.29
C GLY A 104 -4.77 -13.89 -10.25
N ILE A 105 -5.71 -14.82 -10.09
CA ILE A 105 -7.12 -14.46 -9.93
C ILE A 105 -7.31 -13.68 -8.63
N ARG A 106 -8.04 -12.58 -8.70
CA ARG A 106 -8.38 -11.74 -7.54
C ARG A 106 -9.27 -12.51 -6.60
N ARG A 107 -8.89 -12.60 -5.33
CA ARG A 107 -9.60 -13.39 -4.32
C ARG A 107 -10.17 -12.55 -3.19
N SER A 108 -9.41 -11.62 -2.70
CA SER A 108 -9.79 -10.84 -1.53
C SER A 108 -9.30 -9.40 -1.63
N THR A 109 -9.95 -8.53 -0.87
CA THR A 109 -9.52 -7.16 -0.66
C THR A 109 -9.17 -6.95 0.80
N GLY A 110 -8.28 -6.02 1.09
CA GLY A 110 -7.87 -5.66 2.44
C GLY A 110 -7.45 -4.21 2.53
N GLN A 111 -7.15 -3.75 3.73
CA GLN A 111 -6.55 -2.43 3.94
C GLN A 111 -5.03 -2.53 3.78
N HIS A 112 -4.45 -1.55 3.09
CA HIS A 112 -3.01 -1.36 3.10
C HIS A 112 -2.58 -0.77 4.46
N PRO A 113 -1.51 -1.27 5.10
CA PRO A 113 -1.15 -0.84 6.45
C PRO A 113 -0.70 0.63 6.55
N GLY A 114 -0.17 1.20 5.48
CA GLY A 114 0.41 2.54 5.52
C GLY A 114 0.11 3.43 4.31
N GLY A 115 -0.54 2.91 3.27
CA GLY A 115 -0.82 3.69 2.06
C GLY A 115 -1.98 4.67 2.25
N ILE A 116 -1.77 5.92 1.85
CA ILE A 116 -2.80 6.97 1.77
C ILE A 116 -2.85 7.51 0.35
N ILE A 117 -4.03 7.54 -0.22
CA ILE A 117 -4.29 8.17 -1.52
C ILE A 117 -4.69 9.62 -1.27
N VAL A 118 -4.01 10.55 -1.91
CA VAL A 118 -4.33 11.97 -1.85
C VAL A 118 -4.98 12.39 -3.17
N LEU A 119 -6.18 12.92 -3.07
CA LEU A 119 -6.95 13.39 -4.22
C LEU A 119 -6.70 14.89 -4.46
N PRO A 120 -6.56 15.35 -5.71
CA PRO A 120 -6.49 16.77 -6.01
C PRO A 120 -7.73 17.52 -5.54
N LEU A 121 -7.55 18.76 -5.09
CA LEU A 121 -8.67 19.60 -4.64
C LEU A 121 -9.69 19.80 -5.77
N GLY A 122 -10.96 19.60 -5.44
CA GLY A 122 -12.07 19.77 -6.38
C GLY A 122 -12.41 18.55 -7.21
N GLU A 123 -11.65 17.46 -7.07
CA GLU A 123 -11.93 16.21 -7.74
C GLU A 123 -12.70 15.24 -6.82
N GLU A 124 -13.42 14.31 -7.42
CA GLU A 124 -14.13 13.23 -6.73
C GLU A 124 -13.42 11.89 -6.93
N ILE A 125 -13.25 11.14 -5.85
CA ILE A 125 -12.55 9.85 -5.87
C ILE A 125 -13.19 8.85 -6.84
N ASN A 126 -14.49 8.86 -6.98
CA ASN A 126 -15.23 7.95 -7.87
C ASN A 126 -14.95 8.18 -9.36
N SER A 127 -14.36 9.33 -9.71
CA SER A 127 -13.89 9.61 -11.08
C SER A 127 -12.60 8.84 -11.41
N PHE A 128 -11.87 8.38 -10.41
CA PHE A 128 -10.59 7.70 -10.57
C PHE A 128 -10.69 6.20 -10.27
N THR A 129 -11.40 5.83 -9.20
CA THR A 129 -11.37 4.46 -8.70
C THR A 129 -12.60 4.18 -7.82
N PRO A 130 -13.04 2.91 -7.75
CA PRO A 130 -14.08 2.53 -6.81
C PRO A 130 -13.61 2.63 -5.35
N VAL A 131 -14.56 2.95 -4.49
CA VAL A 131 -14.40 3.01 -3.04
C VAL A 131 -15.21 1.89 -2.41
N GLN A 132 -14.70 1.28 -1.37
CA GLN A 132 -15.39 0.26 -0.60
C GLN A 132 -15.14 0.41 0.89
N HIS A 133 -16.01 -0.15 1.71
CA HIS A 133 -15.75 -0.32 3.13
C HIS A 133 -14.96 -1.61 3.38
N PRO A 134 -13.97 -1.62 4.29
CA PRO A 134 -13.33 -2.85 4.72
C PRO A 134 -14.33 -3.75 5.47
N ALA A 135 -14.03 -5.04 5.52
CA ALA A 135 -14.81 -5.98 6.30
C ALA A 135 -14.89 -5.55 7.76
N ASN A 136 -16.09 -5.54 8.32
CA ASN A 136 -16.39 -5.15 9.71
C ASN A 136 -16.14 -3.68 10.09
N ASP A 137 -15.92 -2.80 9.12
CA ASP A 137 -15.77 -1.36 9.36
C ASP A 137 -16.51 -0.57 8.29
N MET A 138 -17.70 -0.07 8.63
CA MET A 138 -18.55 0.74 7.75
C MET A 138 -18.25 2.25 7.84
N THR A 139 -17.25 2.62 8.62
CA THR A 139 -16.90 4.04 8.86
C THR A 139 -15.67 4.50 8.09
N THR A 140 -14.90 3.56 7.59
CA THR A 140 -13.66 3.84 6.85
C THR A 140 -13.84 3.53 5.38
N ASP A 141 -13.54 4.48 4.52
CA ASP A 141 -13.49 4.29 3.08
C ASP A 141 -12.07 3.88 2.67
N ILE A 142 -11.98 2.80 1.90
CA ILE A 142 -10.75 2.37 1.28
C ILE A 142 -10.87 2.36 -0.24
N VAL A 143 -9.79 2.74 -0.89
CA VAL A 143 -9.64 2.71 -2.32
C VAL A 143 -8.92 1.43 -2.73
N THR A 144 -9.54 0.65 -3.60
CA THR A 144 -8.94 -0.56 -4.18
C THR A 144 -8.82 -0.40 -5.68
N THR A 145 -7.60 -0.46 -6.16
CA THR A 145 -7.29 -0.45 -7.59
C THR A 145 -7.11 -1.86 -8.12
#